data_78e8ea9f75174a6b9ec06f9522aaf7f5
#
_entry.id   78e8ea9f75174a6b9ec06f9522aaf7f5
#
_cell.length_a   1.000
_cell.length_b   1.000
_cell.length_c   1.000
_cell.angle_alpha   90.00
_cell.angle_beta   90.00
_cell.angle_gamma   90.00
#
_symmetry.space_group_name_H-M   'P 1'
#
loop_
_entity.id
_entity.type
_entity.pdbx_description
1 polymer ?
#
loop_
_entity_poly.entity_id
_entity_poly.type
_entity_poly.pdbx_seq_one_letter_code
_entity_poly.pdbx_strand_id
1 'polypeptide(L)'
;MNFISEDFHLHYIASYTLYVQSDFTNDYLVVVNGANEVLVFLHYDNFQPSAEVNKILSLPFAQVIVGMAPQNLIWVPASVFVESEKALYAAYFLDEEVEYILAKEIKGLDVIALYQYDQLLLNRWKKIFPEAHVVANFEILLQQAEAHISKV
;
A
#
# COMPACT_ATOMS: atom_id res chain seq x y z
N MET A 1 9.53 16.57 -6.16
CA MET A 1 10.61 17.23 -5.40
C MET A 1 11.04 16.33 -4.26
N ASN A 2 12.29 15.93 -4.24
CA ASN A 2 12.83 15.10 -3.15
C ASN A 2 13.38 16.01 -2.05
N PHE A 3 13.11 15.67 -0.79
CA PHE A 3 13.73 16.38 0.32
C PHE A 3 13.91 15.48 1.55
N ILE A 4 14.91 15.82 2.34
CA ILE A 4 15.14 15.27 3.67
C ILE A 4 15.25 16.46 4.62
N SER A 5 14.38 16.52 5.62
CA SER A 5 14.38 17.57 6.63
C SER A 5 15.64 17.50 7.50
N GLU A 6 16.10 18.64 7.96
CA GLU A 6 17.16 18.73 8.97
C GLU A 6 16.74 18.08 10.31
N ASP A 7 15.42 17.97 10.55
CA ASP A 7 14.86 17.33 11.75
C ASP A 7 14.79 15.81 11.65
N PHE A 8 15.17 15.22 10.51
CA PHE A 8 15.25 13.77 10.35
C PHE A 8 16.53 13.25 11.02
N HIS A 9 16.38 12.59 12.15
CA HIS A 9 17.49 12.05 12.92
C HIS A 9 17.37 10.53 13.12
N LEU A 10 18.43 9.82 12.79
CA LEU A 10 18.47 8.35 12.97
C LEU A 10 18.26 7.91 14.41
N HIS A 11 18.60 8.77 15.36
CA HIS A 11 18.38 8.51 16.78
C HIS A 11 16.90 8.28 17.12
N TYR A 12 15.99 8.90 16.39
CA TYR A 12 14.54 8.80 16.61
C TYR A 12 13.83 7.85 15.64
N ILE A 13 14.57 7.07 14.86
CA ILE A 13 14.00 6.23 13.80
C ILE A 13 12.92 5.26 14.30
N ALA A 14 13.05 4.76 15.52
CA ALA A 14 12.08 3.85 16.14
C ALA A 14 10.74 4.52 16.52
N SER A 15 10.63 5.85 16.35
CA SER A 15 9.38 6.60 16.53
C SER A 15 8.78 7.06 15.20
N TYR A 16 9.45 6.81 14.08
CA TYR A 16 9.00 7.26 12.75
C TYR A 16 8.20 6.18 12.04
N THR A 17 7.24 6.63 11.24
CA THR A 17 6.49 5.77 10.32
C THR A 17 6.96 6.03 8.89
N LEU A 18 7.23 4.96 8.16
CA LEU A 18 7.49 5.00 6.73
C LEU A 18 6.23 4.64 5.98
N TYR A 19 5.80 5.52 5.10
CA TYR A 19 4.77 5.26 4.10
C TYR A 19 5.43 5.05 2.74
N VAL A 20 5.02 4.01 2.06
CA VAL A 20 5.48 3.69 0.72
C VAL A 20 4.28 3.65 -0.21
N GLN A 21 4.40 4.31 -1.34
CA GLN A 21 3.52 4.12 -2.48
C GLN A 21 4.34 3.51 -3.59
N SER A 22 3.98 2.32 -4.05
CA SER A 22 4.79 1.55 -5.00
C SER A 22 3.98 1.12 -6.20
N ASP A 23 4.56 1.26 -7.38
CA ASP A 23 4.07 0.67 -8.62
C ASP A 23 5.21 -0.09 -9.33
N PHE A 24 5.00 -0.49 -10.59
CA PHE A 24 5.99 -1.26 -11.35
C PHE A 24 7.25 -0.49 -11.71
N THR A 25 7.21 0.84 -11.70
CA THR A 25 8.31 1.69 -12.18
C THR A 25 8.81 2.66 -11.14
N ASN A 26 7.95 3.13 -10.25
CA ASN A 26 8.28 4.18 -9.29
C ASN A 26 7.88 3.82 -7.88
N ASP A 27 8.67 4.30 -6.93
CA ASP A 27 8.33 4.29 -5.52
C ASP A 27 8.33 5.73 -4.99
N TYR A 28 7.42 5.97 -4.04
CA TYR A 28 7.37 7.19 -3.24
C TYR A 28 7.55 6.79 -1.78
N LEU A 29 8.50 7.43 -1.11
CA LEU A 29 8.76 7.22 0.32
C LEU A 29 8.41 8.50 1.07
N VAL A 30 7.64 8.36 2.14
CA VAL A 30 7.32 9.46 3.05
C VAL A 30 7.60 8.99 4.47
N VAL A 31 8.45 9.70 5.18
CA VAL A 31 8.70 9.46 6.60
C VAL A 31 8.04 10.54 7.41
N VAL A 32 7.26 10.15 8.40
CA VAL A 32 6.62 11.06 9.34
C VAL A 32 7.04 10.77 10.77
N ASN A 33 7.09 11.81 11.60
CA ASN A 33 7.35 11.68 13.03
C ASN A 33 6.04 11.42 13.80
N GLY A 34 6.13 11.32 15.13
CA GLY A 34 4.98 11.09 16.01
C GLY A 34 3.95 12.24 16.02
N ALA A 35 4.32 13.42 15.54
CA ALA A 35 3.42 14.57 15.38
C ALA A 35 2.83 14.68 13.97
N ASN A 36 3.00 13.65 13.13
CA ASN A 36 2.58 13.61 11.72
C ASN A 36 3.22 14.68 10.83
N GLU A 37 4.40 15.16 11.20
CA GLU A 37 5.19 16.05 10.36
C GLU A 37 5.99 15.23 9.36
N VAL A 38 6.00 15.67 8.09
CA VAL A 38 6.75 15.00 7.03
C VAL A 38 8.23 15.38 7.14
N LEU A 39 9.08 14.39 7.36
CA LEU A 39 10.53 14.56 7.51
C LEU A 39 11.29 14.17 6.24
N VAL A 40 10.76 13.26 5.44
CA VAL A 40 11.38 12.79 4.21
C VAL A 40 10.30 12.61 3.16
N PHE A 41 10.60 13.07 1.95
CA PHE A 41 9.83 12.74 0.76
C PHE A 41 10.80 12.41 -0.37
N LEU A 42 10.74 11.17 -0.87
CA LEU A 42 11.57 10.72 -1.98
C LEU A 42 10.68 10.05 -3.03
N HIS A 43 10.95 10.40 -4.28
CA HIS A 43 10.39 9.76 -5.46
C HIS A 43 11.54 9.29 -6.35
N TYR A 44 11.52 8.04 -6.76
CA TYR A 44 12.60 7.46 -7.56
C TYR A 44 12.10 6.33 -8.46
N ASP A 45 12.85 6.10 -9.53
CA ASP A 45 12.71 4.91 -10.37
C ASP A 45 13.20 3.69 -9.57
N ASN A 46 12.32 2.71 -9.38
CA ASN A 46 12.63 1.57 -8.51
C ASN A 46 13.57 0.53 -9.12
N PHE A 47 13.92 0.67 -10.40
CA PHE A 47 15.00 -0.13 -11.02
C PHE A 47 16.39 0.40 -10.70
N GLN A 48 16.49 1.68 -10.33
CA GLN A 48 17.77 2.35 -10.07
C GLN A 48 17.71 3.19 -8.78
N PRO A 49 17.46 2.57 -7.61
CA PRO A 49 17.45 3.30 -6.36
C PRO A 49 18.82 3.87 -6.04
N SER A 50 18.86 5.10 -5.53
CA SER A 50 20.11 5.74 -5.10
C SER A 50 20.64 5.11 -3.80
N ALA A 51 21.90 5.37 -3.47
CA ALA A 51 22.48 4.97 -2.19
C ALA A 51 21.71 5.54 -1.00
N GLU A 52 21.18 6.76 -1.12
CA GLU A 52 20.35 7.43 -0.11
C GLU A 52 19.03 6.68 0.11
N VAL A 53 18.34 6.28 -0.96
CA VAL A 53 17.13 5.47 -0.88
C VAL A 53 17.41 4.14 -0.21
N ASN A 54 18.45 3.43 -0.62
CA ASN A 54 18.82 2.15 -0.04
C ASN A 54 19.15 2.26 1.46
N LYS A 55 19.77 3.37 1.86
CA LYS A 55 20.04 3.64 3.28
C LYS A 55 18.74 3.79 4.06
N ILE A 56 17.79 4.56 3.55
CA ILE A 56 16.49 4.75 4.20
C ILE A 56 15.70 3.45 4.29
N LEU A 57 15.69 2.65 3.22
CA LEU A 57 15.01 1.36 3.20
C LEU A 57 15.62 0.31 4.14
N SER A 58 16.83 0.55 4.64
CA SER A 58 17.48 -0.33 5.62
C SER A 58 17.21 0.04 7.09
N LEU A 59 16.51 1.14 7.35
CA LEU A 59 16.31 1.66 8.69
C LEU A 59 15.18 0.93 9.45
N PRO A 60 15.30 0.78 10.78
CA PRO A 60 14.31 0.08 11.61
C PRO A 60 13.18 1.01 12.04
N PHE A 61 12.29 1.35 11.12
CA PHE A 61 11.12 2.19 11.41
C PHE A 61 10.20 1.54 12.44
N ALA A 62 9.47 2.36 13.21
CA ALA A 62 8.45 1.89 14.12
C ALA A 62 7.33 1.15 13.40
N GLN A 63 6.93 1.67 12.23
CA GLN A 63 5.87 1.11 11.41
C GLN A 63 6.17 1.38 9.94
N VAL A 64 5.84 0.42 9.08
CA VAL A 64 5.93 0.56 7.62
C VAL A 64 4.59 0.21 7.01
N ILE A 65 4.06 1.12 6.20
CA ILE A 65 2.80 0.95 5.47
C ILE A 65 3.10 1.07 3.99
N VAL A 66 2.77 0.03 3.22
CA VAL A 66 3.00 -0.02 1.78
C VAL A 66 1.67 0.00 1.05
N GLY A 67 1.45 1.06 0.28
CA GLY A 67 0.31 1.18 -0.62
C GLY A 67 0.67 0.63 -2.00
N MET A 68 -0.18 -0.23 -2.55
CA MET A 68 0.01 -0.83 -3.86
C MET A 68 -1.29 -0.79 -4.65
N ALA A 69 -1.17 -0.61 -5.96
CA ALA A 69 -2.32 -0.77 -6.85
C ALA A 69 -2.68 -2.25 -6.92
N PRO A 70 -3.95 -2.63 -6.71
CA PRO A 70 -4.37 -4.00 -6.91
C PRO A 70 -4.43 -4.34 -8.39
N GLN A 71 -4.21 -5.61 -8.69
CA GLN A 71 -4.51 -6.18 -10.00
C GLN A 71 -5.93 -6.76 -9.99
N ASN A 72 -6.61 -6.73 -11.12
CA ASN A 72 -7.88 -7.42 -11.35
C ASN A 72 -8.96 -7.08 -10.32
N LEU A 73 -9.07 -5.80 -9.95
CA LEU A 73 -10.09 -5.36 -9.02
C LEU A 73 -11.49 -5.46 -9.64
N ILE A 74 -12.39 -6.21 -8.98
CA ILE A 74 -13.80 -6.29 -9.33
C ILE A 74 -14.67 -6.03 -8.09
N TRP A 75 -15.88 -5.58 -8.33
CA TRP A 75 -16.86 -5.26 -7.29
C TRP A 75 -18.02 -6.23 -7.36
N VAL A 76 -18.34 -6.85 -6.22
CA VAL A 76 -19.44 -7.82 -6.11
C VAL A 76 -20.43 -7.33 -5.06
N PRO A 77 -21.75 -7.31 -5.35
CA PRO A 77 -22.72 -6.98 -4.33
C PRO A 77 -22.59 -7.91 -3.12
N ALA A 78 -22.57 -7.34 -1.91
CA ALA A 78 -22.42 -8.13 -0.69
C ALA A 78 -23.51 -9.19 -0.54
N SER A 79 -24.73 -8.90 -1.04
CA SER A 79 -25.88 -9.81 -0.94
C SER A 79 -25.72 -11.12 -1.73
N VAL A 80 -24.86 -11.14 -2.75
CA VAL A 80 -24.64 -12.32 -3.60
C VAL A 80 -23.27 -12.96 -3.40
N PHE A 81 -22.40 -12.33 -2.61
CA PHE A 81 -21.05 -12.84 -2.37
C PHE A 81 -21.06 -13.95 -1.32
N VAL A 82 -20.38 -15.06 -1.65
CA VAL A 82 -20.17 -16.20 -0.74
C VAL A 82 -18.65 -16.44 -0.64
N GLU A 83 -18.09 -16.36 0.56
CA GLU A 83 -16.64 -16.48 0.79
C GLU A 83 -16.07 -17.80 0.25
N SER A 84 -16.78 -18.91 0.44
CA SER A 84 -16.33 -20.22 -0.04
C SER A 84 -16.31 -20.35 -1.57
N GLU A 85 -16.99 -19.45 -2.27
CA GLU A 85 -17.07 -19.42 -3.74
C GLU A 85 -16.14 -18.37 -4.36
N LYS A 86 -15.34 -17.72 -3.55
CA LYS A 86 -14.44 -16.64 -3.97
C LYS A 86 -13.57 -17.02 -5.18
N ALA A 87 -13.07 -18.25 -5.22
CA ALA A 87 -12.22 -18.73 -6.30
C ALA A 87 -12.93 -18.77 -7.67
N LEU A 88 -14.26 -18.81 -7.71
CA LEU A 88 -15.01 -18.80 -8.96
C LEU A 88 -14.87 -17.48 -9.70
N TYR A 89 -14.58 -16.40 -8.99
CA TYR A 89 -14.38 -15.09 -9.59
C TYR A 89 -13.04 -14.95 -10.34
N ALA A 90 -12.14 -15.94 -10.19
CA ALA A 90 -10.89 -15.98 -10.94
C ALA A 90 -11.11 -15.94 -12.46
N ALA A 91 -12.26 -16.45 -12.93
CA ALA A 91 -12.62 -16.42 -14.34
C ALA A 91 -12.76 -14.99 -14.92
N TYR A 92 -12.96 -14.00 -14.05
CA TYR A 92 -13.06 -12.59 -14.45
C TYR A 92 -11.73 -11.84 -14.37
N PHE A 93 -10.69 -12.49 -13.85
CA PHE A 93 -9.36 -11.92 -13.77
C PHE A 93 -8.58 -12.21 -15.05
N LEU A 94 -7.70 -11.29 -15.40
CA LEU A 94 -6.96 -11.37 -16.66
C LEU A 94 -5.80 -12.36 -16.62
N ASP A 95 -5.33 -12.71 -15.44
CA ASP A 95 -4.19 -13.60 -15.28
C ASP A 95 -4.64 -15.06 -15.20
N GLU A 96 -3.91 -15.95 -15.87
CA GLU A 96 -4.21 -17.38 -15.90
C GLU A 96 -3.95 -18.07 -14.55
N GLU A 97 -3.01 -17.54 -13.77
CA GLU A 97 -2.62 -18.08 -12.47
C GLU A 97 -3.10 -17.18 -11.34
N VAL A 98 -4.33 -17.38 -10.89
CA VAL A 98 -4.86 -16.66 -9.74
C VAL A 98 -4.78 -17.56 -8.51
N GLU A 99 -3.70 -17.43 -7.74
CA GLU A 99 -3.51 -18.22 -6.53
C GLU A 99 -4.24 -17.62 -5.32
N TYR A 100 -4.28 -16.28 -5.23
CA TYR A 100 -4.80 -15.60 -4.06
C TYR A 100 -5.74 -14.46 -4.45
N ILE A 101 -7.01 -14.64 -4.13
CA ILE A 101 -8.01 -13.58 -4.27
C ILE A 101 -8.28 -13.03 -2.87
N LEU A 102 -8.09 -11.74 -2.70
CA LEU A 102 -8.45 -11.02 -1.49
C LEU A 102 -9.87 -10.49 -1.61
N ALA A 103 -10.61 -10.55 -0.52
CA ALA A 103 -11.97 -10.01 -0.45
C ALA A 103 -12.04 -9.00 0.69
N LYS A 104 -12.53 -7.81 0.38
CA LYS A 104 -12.71 -6.76 1.38
C LYS A 104 -14.10 -6.14 1.27
N GLU A 105 -14.85 -6.19 2.36
CA GLU A 105 -16.12 -5.49 2.45
C GLU A 105 -15.88 -3.98 2.56
N ILE A 106 -16.62 -3.23 1.73
CA ILE A 106 -16.59 -1.78 1.77
C ILE A 106 -17.81 -1.32 2.54
N LYS A 107 -17.60 -0.86 3.76
CA LYS A 107 -18.66 -0.40 4.66
C LYS A 107 -19.43 0.76 4.04
N GLY A 108 -20.75 0.68 4.13
CA GLY A 108 -21.64 1.71 3.64
C GLY A 108 -22.00 1.63 2.16
N LEU A 109 -21.35 0.76 1.38
CA LEU A 109 -21.65 0.59 -0.04
C LEU A 109 -22.27 -0.78 -0.37
N ASP A 110 -22.34 -1.70 0.60
CA ASP A 110 -22.86 -3.06 0.44
C ASP A 110 -22.20 -3.82 -0.73
N VAL A 111 -20.93 -3.60 -0.94
CA VAL A 111 -20.13 -4.28 -1.96
C VAL A 111 -18.89 -4.91 -1.34
N ILE A 112 -18.45 -5.99 -1.99
CA ILE A 112 -17.19 -6.66 -1.68
C ILE A 112 -16.21 -6.35 -2.82
N ALA A 113 -15.04 -5.86 -2.49
CA ALA A 113 -13.94 -5.72 -3.43
C ALA A 113 -13.18 -7.03 -3.50
N LEU A 114 -13.07 -7.62 -4.69
CA LEU A 114 -12.23 -8.78 -4.96
C LEU A 114 -11.04 -8.34 -5.80
N TYR A 115 -9.85 -8.67 -5.35
CA TYR A 115 -8.63 -8.21 -5.99
C TYR A 115 -7.44 -9.10 -5.63
N GLN A 116 -6.34 -8.88 -6.31
CA GLN A 116 -5.05 -9.47 -5.96
C GLN A 116 -3.95 -8.42 -6.11
N TYR A 117 -2.82 -8.66 -5.47
CA TYR A 117 -1.61 -7.88 -5.70
C TYR A 117 -0.70 -8.61 -6.69
N ASP A 118 0.12 -7.84 -7.42
CA ASP A 118 1.25 -8.42 -8.13
C ASP A 118 2.19 -9.10 -7.12
N GLN A 119 2.44 -10.38 -7.31
CA GLN A 119 3.19 -11.17 -6.34
C GLN A 119 4.67 -10.80 -6.29
N LEU A 120 5.26 -10.39 -7.43
CA LEU A 120 6.65 -9.95 -7.45
C LEU A 120 6.83 -8.67 -6.65
N LEU A 121 5.93 -7.72 -6.83
CA LEU A 121 5.95 -6.44 -6.12
C LEU A 121 5.68 -6.64 -4.62
N LEU A 122 4.69 -7.45 -4.27
CA LEU A 122 4.38 -7.79 -2.88
C LEU A 122 5.58 -8.46 -2.20
N ASN A 123 6.17 -9.45 -2.84
CA ASN A 123 7.31 -10.19 -2.30
C ASN A 123 8.53 -9.28 -2.12
N ARG A 124 8.76 -8.35 -3.04
CA ARG A 124 9.83 -7.36 -2.91
C ARG A 124 9.70 -6.57 -1.60
N TRP A 125 8.52 -6.03 -1.32
CA TRP A 125 8.31 -5.24 -0.12
C TRP A 125 8.31 -6.08 1.15
N LYS A 126 7.76 -7.29 1.13
CA LYS A 126 7.81 -8.21 2.27
C LYS A 126 9.22 -8.70 2.58
N LYS A 127 10.10 -8.74 1.57
CA LYS A 127 11.51 -9.06 1.78
C LYS A 127 12.27 -7.90 2.44
N ILE A 128 11.97 -6.67 2.05
CA ILE A 128 12.60 -5.47 2.64
C ILE A 128 12.06 -5.23 4.05
N PHE A 129 10.75 -5.30 4.23
CA PHE A 129 10.05 -5.08 5.49
C PHE A 129 9.07 -6.22 5.77
N PRO A 130 9.50 -7.30 6.43
CA PRO A 130 8.61 -8.45 6.69
C PRO A 130 7.34 -8.12 7.47
N GLU A 131 7.41 -7.10 8.35
CA GLU A 131 6.31 -6.66 9.20
C GLU A 131 5.48 -5.52 8.57
N ALA A 132 5.73 -5.19 7.29
CA ALA A 132 5.00 -4.12 6.63
C ALA A 132 3.51 -4.43 6.52
N HIS A 133 2.69 -3.41 6.77
CA HIS A 133 1.27 -3.45 6.51
C HIS A 133 1.02 -3.02 5.06
N VAL A 134 0.47 -3.93 4.25
CA VAL A 134 0.19 -3.65 2.84
C VAL A 134 -1.28 -3.29 2.68
N VAL A 135 -1.55 -2.18 2.00
CA VAL A 135 -2.91 -1.70 1.73
C VAL A 135 -3.09 -1.48 0.23
N ALA A 136 -4.30 -1.71 -0.26
CA ALA A 136 -4.64 -1.38 -1.64
C ALA A 136 -4.94 0.11 -1.77
N ASN A 137 -4.48 0.71 -2.86
CA ASN A 137 -4.66 2.15 -3.10
C ASN A 137 -6.11 2.59 -3.07
N PHE A 138 -7.03 1.76 -3.57
CA PHE A 138 -8.46 2.13 -3.58
C PHE A 138 -9.02 2.31 -2.17
N GLU A 139 -8.49 1.61 -1.16
CA GLU A 139 -8.93 1.76 0.24
C GLU A 139 -8.63 3.16 0.76
N ILE A 140 -7.45 3.68 0.42
CA ILE A 140 -7.04 5.04 0.81
C ILE A 140 -7.95 6.07 0.15
N LEU A 141 -8.23 5.90 -1.14
CA LEU A 141 -9.12 6.80 -1.88
C LEU A 141 -10.54 6.79 -1.34
N LEU A 142 -11.07 5.62 -0.99
CA LEU A 142 -12.40 5.49 -0.41
C LEU A 142 -12.49 6.17 0.97
N GLN A 143 -11.49 5.98 1.82
CA GLN A 143 -11.42 6.64 3.12
C GLN A 143 -11.40 8.16 2.99
N GLN A 144 -10.63 8.68 2.04
CA GLN A 144 -10.59 10.12 1.79
C GLN A 144 -11.90 10.66 1.22
N ALA A 145 -12.51 9.94 0.30
CA ALA A 145 -13.81 10.30 -0.26
C ALA A 145 -14.89 10.32 0.82
N GLU A 146 -14.93 9.31 1.69
CA GLU A 146 -15.87 9.23 2.81
C GLU A 146 -15.69 10.41 3.78
N ALA A 147 -14.45 10.70 4.16
CA ALA A 147 -14.11 11.82 5.03
C ALA A 147 -14.49 13.16 4.41
N HIS A 148 -14.41 13.29 3.07
CA HIS A 148 -14.80 14.50 2.36
C HIS A 148 -16.31 14.67 2.28
N ILE A 149 -17.03 13.59 1.98
CA ILE A 149 -18.50 13.60 1.91
C ILE A 149 -19.12 13.91 3.28
N SER A 150 -18.57 13.37 4.35
CA SER A 150 -19.09 13.60 5.71
C SER A 150 -18.96 15.04 6.21
N LYS A 151 -18.18 15.88 5.50
CA LYS A 151 -18.03 17.31 5.80
C LYS A 151 -19.01 18.20 5.04
N VAL A 152 -19.75 17.64 4.14
CA VAL A 152 -20.78 18.32 3.36
C VAL A 152 -22.14 18.11 4.03
#